data_4de15d2f1e4771bb924b6e81d0c94612
#
_entry.id   4de15d2f1e4771bb924b6e81d0c94612
#
_cell.length_a   1.000
_cell.length_b   1.000
_cell.length_c   1.000
_cell.angle_alpha   90.00
_cell.angle_beta   90.00
_cell.angle_gamma   90.00
#
_symmetry.space_group_name_H-M   'P 1'
#
loop_
_entity.id
_entity.type
_entity.pdbx_description
1 polymer ?
#
loop_
_entity_poly.entity_id
_entity_poly.type
_entity_poly.pdbx_seq_one_letter_code
_entity_poly.pdbx_strand_id
1 'polypeptide(L)'
;MTSLIKNKFKLGDFYSKKTLSEIINEPNLKLVREGLYYCKNSNSTFLFVDLVKVNKPERFRFNDKFQGEYFHWDSQTTQHINSPKIQEIINKEVEVFLFCREYPKVKSKTQPFIYCGILDYLEYDKKTSKPVHMIFQSLDYNDESSNDHLLNLYTWSPDKVGRESSDLKDMSGKVSDRRKK
;
A
#
# COMPACT_ATOMS: atom_id res chain seq x y z
N MET A 1 10.89 -13.60 13.16
CA MET A 1 9.87 -14.66 12.94
C MET A 1 9.17 -14.38 11.63
N THR A 2 9.14 -15.37 10.73
CA THR A 2 8.48 -15.22 9.44
C THR A 2 6.97 -15.13 9.66
N SER A 3 6.31 -14.17 9.01
CA SER A 3 4.86 -14.03 9.12
C SER A 3 4.15 -15.27 8.56
N LEU A 4 3.13 -15.73 9.28
CA LEU A 4 2.30 -16.86 8.87
C LEU A 4 1.52 -16.57 7.57
N ILE A 5 1.38 -15.30 7.18
CA ILE A 5 0.59 -14.90 6.02
C ILE A 5 1.44 -14.50 4.82
N LYS A 6 2.76 -14.49 4.94
CA LYS A 6 3.68 -14.05 3.88
C LYS A 6 3.40 -14.71 2.53
N ASN A 7 3.11 -16.00 2.54
CA ASN A 7 2.92 -16.79 1.33
C ASN A 7 1.47 -16.82 0.82
N LYS A 8 0.58 -16.07 1.47
CA LYS A 8 -0.83 -16.04 1.06
C LYS A 8 -1.10 -15.07 -0.08
N PHE A 9 -0.14 -14.20 -0.38
CA PHE A 9 -0.28 -13.19 -1.42
C PHE A 9 0.77 -13.42 -2.50
N LYS A 10 0.37 -13.15 -3.74
CA LYS A 10 1.26 -13.24 -4.88
C LYS A 10 1.66 -11.84 -5.32
N LEU A 11 2.96 -11.59 -5.41
CA LEU A 11 3.52 -10.32 -5.84
C LEU A 11 2.97 -9.91 -7.21
N GLY A 12 2.43 -8.71 -7.29
CA GLY A 12 1.86 -8.18 -8.53
C GLY A 12 0.39 -8.54 -8.78
N ASP A 13 -0.20 -9.42 -7.97
CA ASP A 13 -1.62 -9.75 -8.09
C ASP A 13 -2.51 -8.68 -7.46
N PHE A 14 -3.76 -8.69 -7.87
CA PHE A 14 -4.77 -7.72 -7.46
C PHE A 14 -5.62 -8.26 -6.31
N TYR A 15 -5.80 -7.43 -5.29
CA TYR A 15 -6.59 -7.79 -4.11
C TYR A 15 -7.49 -6.63 -3.71
N SER A 16 -8.76 -6.93 -3.42
CA SER A 16 -9.64 -6.00 -2.74
C SER A 16 -9.53 -6.22 -1.22
N LYS A 17 -9.92 -5.23 -0.43
CA LYS A 17 -9.97 -5.42 1.03
C LYS A 17 -10.89 -6.56 1.43
N LYS A 18 -11.98 -6.75 0.69
CA LYS A 18 -12.90 -7.88 0.90
C LYS A 18 -12.20 -9.22 0.69
N THR A 19 -11.48 -9.37 -0.43
CA THR A 19 -10.74 -10.59 -0.72
C THR A 19 -9.66 -10.84 0.32
N LEU A 20 -8.93 -9.80 0.72
CA LEU A 20 -7.91 -9.92 1.77
C LEU A 20 -8.53 -10.37 3.10
N SER A 21 -9.68 -9.81 3.48
CA SER A 21 -10.34 -10.19 4.72
C SER A 21 -10.72 -11.68 4.74
N GLU A 22 -11.09 -12.23 3.59
CA GLU A 22 -11.39 -13.64 3.44
C GLU A 22 -10.12 -14.51 3.50
N ILE A 23 -9.06 -14.08 2.83
CA ILE A 23 -7.79 -14.83 2.77
C ILE A 23 -7.15 -14.97 4.14
N ILE A 24 -7.14 -13.90 4.94
CA ILE A 24 -6.47 -13.89 6.25
C ILE A 24 -7.44 -14.09 7.41
N ASN A 25 -8.71 -14.29 7.11
CA ASN A 25 -9.76 -14.48 8.12
C ASN A 25 -9.84 -13.33 9.12
N GLU A 26 -9.86 -12.11 8.60
CA GLU A 26 -9.96 -10.87 9.38
C GLU A 26 -11.17 -10.08 8.87
N PRO A 27 -12.39 -10.36 9.39
CA PRO A 27 -13.62 -9.74 8.84
C PRO A 27 -13.64 -8.23 8.87
N ASN A 28 -12.98 -7.62 9.84
CA ASN A 28 -12.97 -6.16 9.99
C ASN A 28 -12.16 -5.45 8.90
N LEU A 29 -11.27 -6.16 8.22
CA LEU A 29 -10.42 -5.56 7.19
C LEU A 29 -11.23 -4.94 6.06
N LYS A 30 -12.31 -5.58 5.64
CA LYS A 30 -13.17 -5.07 4.57
C LYS A 30 -13.85 -3.75 4.90
N LEU A 31 -13.94 -3.40 6.19
CA LEU A 31 -14.58 -2.17 6.67
C LEU A 31 -13.59 -1.01 6.85
N VAL A 32 -12.30 -1.28 6.74
CA VAL A 32 -11.26 -0.29 6.99
C VAL A 32 -11.21 0.73 5.86
N ARG A 33 -11.27 2.00 6.22
CA ARG A 33 -11.15 3.12 5.28
C ARG A 33 -9.76 3.77 5.34
N GLU A 34 -9.06 3.57 6.43
CA GLU A 34 -7.74 4.12 6.66
C GLU A 34 -6.69 3.41 5.82
N GLY A 35 -5.54 4.05 5.67
CA GLY A 35 -4.42 3.50 4.92
C GLY A 35 -3.55 2.51 5.70
N LEU A 36 -3.92 2.18 6.92
CA LEU A 36 -3.16 1.25 7.75
C LEU A 36 -4.12 0.31 8.47
N TYR A 37 -3.81 -0.99 8.43
CA TYR A 37 -4.57 -2.00 9.19
C TYR A 37 -3.62 -2.95 9.89
N TYR A 38 -3.80 -3.13 11.19
CA TYR A 38 -3.03 -4.09 11.98
C TYR A 38 -3.76 -5.44 12.04
N CYS A 39 -3.10 -6.49 11.57
CA CYS A 39 -3.60 -7.86 11.61
C CYS A 39 -3.13 -8.53 12.88
N LYS A 40 -3.97 -8.57 13.89
CA LYS A 40 -3.62 -9.07 15.22
C LYS A 40 -3.17 -10.53 15.19
N ASN A 41 -3.84 -11.36 14.40
CA ASN A 41 -3.57 -12.81 14.37
C ASN A 41 -2.20 -13.16 13.77
N SER A 42 -1.65 -12.29 12.93
CA SER A 42 -0.37 -12.53 12.25
C SER A 42 0.71 -11.53 12.64
N ASN A 43 0.40 -10.62 13.55
CA ASN A 43 1.31 -9.54 13.95
C ASN A 43 1.89 -8.80 12.76
N SER A 44 1.01 -8.41 11.84
CA SER A 44 1.37 -7.76 10.59
C SER A 44 0.59 -6.47 10.41
N THR A 45 1.21 -5.51 9.77
CA THR A 45 0.56 -4.24 9.41
C THR A 45 0.47 -4.15 7.90
N PHE A 46 -0.75 -3.90 7.39
CA PHE A 46 -0.98 -3.68 5.97
C PHE A 46 -1.05 -2.18 5.72
N LEU A 47 -0.26 -1.71 4.77
CA LEU A 47 -0.37 -0.36 4.25
C LEU A 47 -1.16 -0.39 2.95
N PHE A 48 -2.25 0.38 2.90
CA PHE A 48 -3.06 0.56 1.71
C PHE A 48 -2.81 1.95 1.16
N VAL A 49 -2.19 2.04 0.01
CA VAL A 49 -1.71 3.30 -0.53
C VAL A 49 -2.35 3.60 -1.87
N ASP A 50 -2.97 4.78 -1.96
CA ASP A 50 -3.37 5.39 -3.23
C ASP A 50 -2.27 6.36 -3.64
N LEU A 51 -1.64 6.14 -4.79
CA LEU A 51 -0.60 7.06 -5.27
C LEU A 51 -1.21 8.42 -5.59
N VAL A 52 -2.40 8.43 -6.17
CA VAL A 52 -3.14 9.66 -6.43
C VAL A 52 -4.22 9.84 -5.37
N LYS A 53 -4.11 10.90 -4.57
CA LYS A 53 -5.04 11.18 -3.48
C LYS A 53 -5.99 12.30 -3.90
N VAL A 54 -7.14 11.90 -4.45
CA VAL A 54 -8.07 12.84 -5.12
C VAL A 54 -8.78 13.81 -4.17
N ASN A 55 -8.95 13.46 -2.90
CA ASN A 55 -9.70 14.27 -1.93
C ASN A 55 -8.81 14.87 -0.83
N LYS A 56 -7.49 14.98 -1.08
CA LYS A 56 -6.55 15.53 -0.12
C LYS A 56 -6.07 16.91 -0.54
N PRO A 57 -5.70 17.80 0.42
CA PRO A 57 -5.01 19.03 0.08
C PRO A 57 -3.77 18.73 -0.77
N GLU A 58 -3.43 19.62 -1.69
CA GLU A 58 -2.33 19.43 -2.63
C GLU A 58 -1.03 18.99 -1.96
N ARG A 59 -0.72 19.57 -0.80
CA ARG A 59 0.49 19.25 -0.02
C ARG A 59 0.57 17.79 0.44
N PHE A 60 -0.56 17.04 0.46
CA PHE A 60 -0.59 15.66 0.90
C PHE A 60 -0.88 14.67 -0.24
N ARG A 61 -0.96 15.15 -1.49
CA ARG A 61 -1.44 14.32 -2.59
C ARG A 61 -0.41 13.34 -3.14
N PHE A 62 0.88 13.65 -3.01
CA PHE A 62 1.91 12.97 -3.81
C PHE A 62 3.13 12.57 -3.00
N ASN A 63 2.99 12.39 -1.70
CA ASN A 63 4.11 12.04 -0.84
C ASN A 63 4.41 10.54 -0.81
N ASP A 64 3.40 9.71 -1.07
CA ASP A 64 3.57 8.26 -1.09
C ASP A 64 4.01 7.83 -2.49
N LYS A 65 5.18 7.21 -2.59
CA LYS A 65 5.71 6.81 -3.90
C LYS A 65 6.91 5.90 -3.76
N PHE A 66 7.17 5.14 -4.82
CA PHE A 66 8.46 4.47 -4.97
C PHE A 66 9.51 5.46 -5.46
N GLN A 67 10.71 5.32 -4.93
CA GLN A 67 11.90 5.98 -5.44
C GLN A 67 12.99 4.91 -5.55
N GLY A 68 13.09 4.27 -6.73
CA GLY A 68 13.87 3.05 -6.85
C GLY A 68 13.34 1.99 -5.89
N GLU A 69 14.20 1.33 -5.18
CA GLU A 69 13.85 0.30 -4.19
C GLU A 69 13.29 0.85 -2.88
N TYR A 70 13.25 2.17 -2.72
CA TYR A 70 12.74 2.81 -1.52
C TYR A 70 11.29 3.22 -1.71
N PHE A 71 10.49 3.06 -0.65
CA PHE A 71 9.10 3.50 -0.64
C PHE A 71 8.91 4.58 0.41
N HIS A 72 8.40 5.73 -0.03
CA HIS A 72 8.05 6.87 0.82
C HIS A 72 6.60 6.77 1.22
N TRP A 73 6.32 6.92 2.50
CA TRP A 73 4.96 6.82 3.03
C TRP A 73 4.71 7.86 4.10
N ASP A 74 3.59 8.57 4.00
CA ASP A 74 3.11 9.45 5.05
C ASP A 74 2.07 8.71 5.88
N SER A 75 2.23 8.77 7.20
CA SER A 75 1.22 8.26 8.12
C SER A 75 -0.09 9.03 7.94
N GLN A 76 -1.15 8.55 8.60
CA GLN A 76 -2.41 9.30 8.64
C GLN A 76 -2.17 10.67 9.29
N THR A 77 -2.97 11.66 8.90
CA THR A 77 -2.81 13.04 9.40
C THR A 77 -3.00 13.16 10.91
N THR A 78 -3.66 12.19 11.53
CA THR A 78 -3.85 12.13 12.99
C THR A 78 -2.72 11.40 13.72
N GLN A 79 -1.84 10.72 12.99
CA GLN A 79 -0.72 9.97 13.57
C GLN A 79 0.54 10.83 13.67
N HIS A 80 1.34 10.55 14.69
CA HIS A 80 2.63 11.21 14.91
C HIS A 80 3.66 10.16 15.33
N ILE A 81 4.91 10.60 15.53
CA ILE A 81 6.01 9.69 15.80
C ILE A 81 5.78 8.80 17.03
N ASN A 82 5.04 9.27 18.01
CA ASN A 82 4.78 8.51 19.25
C ASN A 82 3.48 7.70 19.20
N SER A 83 2.76 7.72 18.07
CA SER A 83 1.55 6.89 17.92
C SER A 83 1.93 5.41 18.01
N PRO A 84 1.16 4.57 18.74
CA PRO A 84 1.53 3.16 18.98
C PRO A 84 1.80 2.38 17.68
N LYS A 85 0.96 2.55 16.66
CA LYS A 85 1.14 1.85 15.39
C LYS A 85 2.40 2.29 14.66
N ILE A 86 2.79 3.55 14.78
CA ILE A 86 4.02 4.06 14.18
C ILE A 86 5.23 3.52 14.93
N GLN A 87 5.19 3.48 16.26
CA GLN A 87 6.27 2.92 17.07
C GLN A 87 6.48 1.43 16.80
N GLU A 88 5.41 0.66 16.61
CA GLU A 88 5.51 -0.75 16.25
C GLU A 88 6.28 -0.95 14.94
N ILE A 89 6.05 -0.08 13.96
CA ILE A 89 6.77 -0.12 12.67
C ILE A 89 8.25 0.23 12.87
N ILE A 90 8.52 1.31 13.59
CA ILE A 90 9.89 1.81 13.82
C ILE A 90 10.72 0.76 14.56
N ASN A 91 10.13 0.13 15.56
CA ASN A 91 10.82 -0.88 16.39
C ASN A 91 10.82 -2.27 15.75
N LYS A 92 10.27 -2.38 14.52
CA LYS A 92 10.20 -3.65 13.77
C LYS A 92 9.49 -4.76 14.55
N GLU A 93 8.49 -4.38 15.34
CA GLU A 93 7.66 -5.31 16.08
C GLU A 93 6.60 -5.98 15.21
N VAL A 94 6.34 -5.43 14.03
CA VAL A 94 5.37 -5.95 13.06
C VAL A 94 6.03 -6.10 11.70
N GLU A 95 5.55 -7.05 10.90
CA GLU A 95 5.91 -7.15 9.49
C GLU A 95 4.98 -6.24 8.70
N VAL A 96 5.52 -5.48 7.75
CA VAL A 96 4.77 -4.48 6.99
C VAL A 96 4.57 -4.97 5.56
N PHE A 97 3.31 -5.06 5.13
CA PHE A 97 2.92 -5.47 3.78
C PHE A 97 2.38 -4.27 3.02
N LEU A 98 2.83 -4.07 1.79
CA LEU A 98 2.39 -2.96 0.96
C LEU A 98 1.39 -3.41 -0.08
N PHE A 99 0.23 -2.77 -0.07
CA PHE A 99 -0.81 -2.87 -1.09
C PHE A 99 -1.01 -1.49 -1.70
N CYS A 100 -0.80 -1.36 -2.99
CA CYS A 100 -0.74 -0.06 -3.66
C CYS A 100 -1.62 -0.06 -4.90
N ARG A 101 -2.21 1.10 -5.21
CA ARG A 101 -2.92 1.34 -6.46
C ARG A 101 -2.69 2.78 -6.90
N GLU A 102 -2.81 3.02 -8.20
CA GLU A 102 -2.62 4.37 -8.71
C GLU A 102 -3.82 5.26 -8.34
N TYR A 103 -5.03 4.84 -8.68
CA TYR A 103 -6.27 5.60 -8.40
C TYR A 103 -7.22 4.76 -7.56
N PRO A 104 -7.93 5.36 -6.59
CA PRO A 104 -8.93 4.64 -5.81
C PRO A 104 -10.15 4.23 -6.63
N LYS A 105 -10.52 5.03 -7.64
CA LYS A 105 -11.65 4.74 -8.54
C LYS A 105 -11.30 5.10 -9.97
N VAL A 106 -11.81 4.30 -10.91
CA VAL A 106 -11.75 4.58 -12.34
C VAL A 106 -13.16 4.39 -12.88
N LYS A 107 -13.70 5.42 -13.53
CA LYS A 107 -15.06 5.39 -14.10
C LYS A 107 -16.10 4.96 -13.05
N SER A 108 -15.99 5.52 -11.86
CA SER A 108 -16.85 5.27 -10.69
C SER A 108 -16.72 3.86 -10.09
N LYS A 109 -15.80 3.03 -10.56
CA LYS A 109 -15.55 1.69 -10.03
C LYS A 109 -14.34 1.71 -9.10
N THR A 110 -14.50 1.16 -7.89
CA THR A 110 -13.41 1.01 -6.94
C THR A 110 -12.35 0.07 -7.51
N GLN A 111 -11.10 0.49 -7.48
CA GLN A 111 -9.99 -0.28 -8.02
C GLN A 111 -9.39 -1.19 -6.96
N PRO A 112 -8.93 -2.39 -7.35
CA PRO A 112 -8.20 -3.27 -6.43
C PRO A 112 -6.80 -2.72 -6.17
N PHE A 113 -6.20 -3.19 -5.08
CA PHE A 113 -4.80 -2.94 -4.77
C PHE A 113 -3.92 -4.01 -5.40
N ILE A 114 -2.70 -3.64 -5.71
CA ILE A 114 -1.66 -4.56 -6.17
C ILE A 114 -0.75 -4.87 -4.98
N TYR A 115 -0.52 -6.17 -4.73
CA TYR A 115 0.41 -6.56 -3.69
C TYR A 115 1.84 -6.26 -4.13
N CYS A 116 2.54 -5.43 -3.35
CA CYS A 116 3.89 -4.97 -3.67
C CYS A 116 4.97 -5.60 -2.79
N GLY A 117 4.59 -6.50 -1.90
CA GLY A 117 5.55 -7.21 -1.07
C GLY A 117 5.75 -6.60 0.31
N ILE A 118 6.88 -6.90 0.91
CA ILE A 118 7.22 -6.54 2.28
C ILE A 118 8.09 -5.29 2.29
N LEU A 119 7.79 -4.41 3.24
CA LEU A 119 8.57 -3.21 3.48
C LEU A 119 9.40 -3.37 4.75
N ASP A 120 10.66 -2.96 4.69
CA ASP A 120 11.56 -2.89 5.84
C ASP A 120 11.78 -1.43 6.21
N TYR A 121 11.42 -1.05 7.43
CA TYR A 121 11.57 0.32 7.88
C TYR A 121 13.04 0.74 7.94
N LEU A 122 13.36 1.92 7.38
CA LEU A 122 14.72 2.48 7.40
C LEU A 122 14.82 3.69 8.30
N GLU A 123 14.03 4.72 8.01
CA GLU A 123 14.11 5.98 8.74
C GLU A 123 12.83 6.80 8.56
N TYR A 124 12.70 7.89 9.33
CA TYR A 124 11.66 8.87 9.10
C TYR A 124 12.28 10.27 9.01
N ASP A 125 11.57 11.17 8.32
CA ASP A 125 12.00 12.56 8.21
C ASP A 125 11.71 13.29 9.52
N LYS A 126 12.76 13.64 10.26
CA LYS A 126 12.67 14.28 11.57
C LYS A 126 12.06 15.69 11.53
N LYS A 127 11.94 16.27 10.34
CA LYS A 127 11.26 17.56 10.14
C LYS A 127 9.75 17.39 10.10
N THR A 128 9.25 16.16 9.96
CA THR A 128 7.83 15.85 9.94
C THR A 128 7.37 15.44 11.33
N SER A 129 6.14 15.79 11.67
CA SER A 129 5.58 15.46 12.98
C SER A 129 4.18 14.86 12.89
N LYS A 130 3.34 15.38 12.00
CA LYS A 130 1.93 14.97 11.88
C LYS A 130 1.40 15.40 10.50
N PRO A 131 1.37 14.52 9.49
CA PRO A 131 1.80 13.12 9.53
C PRO A 131 3.32 12.95 9.59
N VAL A 132 3.76 11.75 9.94
CA VAL A 132 5.17 11.37 9.90
C VAL A 132 5.49 10.84 8.51
N HIS A 133 6.54 11.37 7.90
CA HIS A 133 7.04 10.84 6.63
C HIS A 133 8.08 9.76 6.90
N MET A 134 7.80 8.54 6.43
CA MET A 134 8.63 7.38 6.69
C MET A 134 9.19 6.82 5.39
N ILE A 135 10.38 6.26 5.46
CA ILE A 135 11.07 5.67 4.31
C ILE A 135 11.33 4.20 4.61
N PHE A 136 10.93 3.36 3.68
CA PHE A 136 11.10 1.91 3.75
C PHE A 136 11.95 1.43 2.58
N GLN A 137 12.62 0.30 2.78
CA GLN A 137 13.13 -0.49 1.67
C GLN A 137 12.06 -1.49 1.23
N SER A 138 11.76 -1.54 -0.05
CA SER A 138 10.88 -2.55 -0.63
C SER A 138 11.70 -3.80 -0.91
N LEU A 139 11.50 -4.83 -0.10
CA LEU A 139 12.34 -6.05 -0.17
C LEU A 139 12.10 -6.85 -1.45
N ASP A 140 10.90 -6.71 -2.04
CA ASP A 140 10.53 -7.43 -3.25
C ASP A 140 10.68 -6.59 -4.52
N TYR A 141 11.23 -5.40 -4.42
CA TYR A 141 11.45 -4.52 -5.57
C TYR A 141 12.40 -5.18 -6.58
N ASN A 142 11.98 -5.14 -7.84
CA ASN A 142 12.77 -5.63 -8.95
C ASN A 142 12.50 -4.77 -10.19
N ASP A 143 13.47 -3.96 -10.57
CA ASP A 143 13.35 -3.06 -11.74
C ASP A 143 13.29 -3.80 -13.07
N GLU A 144 13.63 -5.10 -13.06
CA GLU A 144 13.56 -6.00 -14.23
C GLU A 144 12.32 -6.92 -14.16
N SER A 145 11.36 -6.62 -13.29
CA SER A 145 10.15 -7.42 -13.15
C SER A 145 9.42 -7.56 -14.49
N SER A 146 8.92 -8.77 -14.77
CA SER A 146 8.06 -9.02 -15.94
C SER A 146 6.62 -8.59 -15.69
N ASN A 147 6.28 -8.16 -14.48
CA ASN A 147 4.92 -7.72 -14.13
C ASN A 147 4.77 -6.23 -14.44
N ASP A 148 4.01 -5.92 -15.50
CA ASP A 148 3.80 -4.54 -15.94
C ASP A 148 3.07 -3.69 -14.91
N HIS A 149 2.21 -4.28 -14.10
CA HIS A 149 1.48 -3.55 -13.07
C HIS A 149 2.40 -3.08 -11.96
N LEU A 150 3.36 -3.91 -11.56
CA LEU A 150 4.38 -3.50 -10.60
C LEU A 150 5.29 -2.43 -11.19
N LEU A 151 5.75 -2.62 -12.43
CA LEU A 151 6.60 -1.63 -13.08
C LEU A 151 5.92 -0.27 -13.18
N ASN A 152 4.63 -0.24 -13.47
CA ASN A 152 3.87 1.01 -13.53
C ASN A 152 3.83 1.71 -12.17
N LEU A 153 3.71 0.97 -11.08
CA LEU A 153 3.76 1.55 -9.74
C LEU A 153 5.16 2.07 -9.41
N TYR A 154 6.19 1.30 -9.74
CA TYR A 154 7.59 1.67 -9.46
C TYR A 154 8.01 2.95 -10.19
N THR A 155 7.51 3.15 -11.40
CA THR A 155 7.87 4.30 -12.24
C THR A 155 6.87 5.46 -12.15
N TRP A 156 5.81 5.28 -11.36
CA TRP A 156 4.82 6.34 -11.19
C TRP A 156 5.45 7.58 -10.56
N SER A 157 5.03 8.76 -11.03
CA SER A 157 5.43 10.04 -10.46
C SER A 157 4.26 11.02 -10.54
N PRO A 158 4.27 12.10 -9.74
CA PRO A 158 3.22 13.13 -9.79
C PRO A 158 3.04 13.78 -11.18
N ASP A 159 4.07 13.76 -12.01
CA ASP A 159 4.01 14.33 -13.36
C ASP A 159 3.01 13.59 -14.26
N LYS A 160 2.66 12.36 -13.90
CA LYS A 160 1.68 11.55 -14.65
C LYS A 160 0.25 11.88 -14.27
N VAL A 161 0.04 12.69 -13.23
CA VAL A 161 -1.28 13.11 -12.78
C VAL A 161 -1.82 14.18 -13.74
N GLY A 162 -3.09 14.09 -14.10
CA GLY A 162 -3.71 15.02 -15.05
C GLY A 162 -3.82 14.48 -16.46
N ARG A 163 -3.38 13.24 -16.71
CA ARG A 163 -3.70 12.56 -17.97
C ARG A 163 -5.21 12.39 -18.05
N GLU A 164 -5.72 12.41 -19.27
CA GLU A 164 -7.15 12.26 -19.47
C GLU A 164 -7.67 10.95 -18.89
N SER A 165 -8.85 11.00 -18.28
CA SER A 165 -9.46 9.84 -17.64
C SER A 165 -9.68 8.68 -18.62
N SER A 166 -9.75 8.96 -19.92
CA SER A 166 -9.85 7.94 -20.97
C SER A 166 -8.64 7.00 -21.02
N ASP A 167 -7.48 7.46 -20.54
CA ASP A 167 -6.25 6.66 -20.53
C ASP A 167 -6.16 5.73 -19.31
N LEU A 168 -7.06 5.89 -18.35
CA LEU A 168 -7.07 5.07 -17.14
C LEU A 168 -7.77 3.73 -17.41
N LYS A 169 -7.11 2.65 -17.03
CA LYS A 169 -7.65 1.31 -17.18
C LYS A 169 -8.41 0.89 -15.94
N ASP A 170 -9.64 0.39 -16.12
CA ASP A 170 -10.42 -0.21 -15.05
C ASP A 170 -9.93 -1.62 -14.78
N MET A 171 -9.36 -1.83 -13.58
CA MET A 171 -8.79 -3.10 -13.16
C MET A 171 -9.71 -3.85 -12.18
N SER A 172 -10.96 -3.38 -11.98
CA SER A 172 -11.86 -3.95 -10.97
C SER A 172 -12.19 -5.43 -11.19
N GLY A 173 -12.12 -5.91 -12.44
CA GLY A 173 -12.36 -7.32 -12.75
C GLY A 173 -11.18 -8.25 -12.55
N LYS A 174 -10.02 -7.73 -12.13
CA LYS A 174 -8.78 -8.51 -12.03
C LYS A 174 -8.45 -9.01 -10.62
N VAL A 175 -9.39 -8.83 -9.69
CA VAL A 175 -9.17 -9.27 -8.30
C VAL A 175 -8.89 -10.78 -8.25
N SER A 176 -7.81 -11.16 -7.58
CA SER A 176 -7.45 -12.54 -7.36
C SER A 176 -8.50 -13.24 -6.49
N ASP A 177 -9.01 -14.40 -6.95
CA ASP A 177 -10.02 -15.16 -6.23
C ASP A 177 -9.52 -16.57 -5.94
N ARG A 178 -9.08 -16.79 -4.70
CA ARG A 178 -8.55 -18.08 -4.26
C ARG A 178 -9.58 -19.18 -4.17
N ARG A 179 -10.88 -18.83 -4.16
CA ARG A 179 -11.94 -19.82 -4.08
C ARG A 179 -12.11 -20.62 -5.37
N LYS A 180 -11.49 -20.16 -6.45
CA LYS A 180 -11.56 -20.81 -7.76
C LYS A 180 -10.45 -21.83 -8.01
N LYS A 181 -9.66 -22.11 -7.01
CA LYS A 181 -8.59 -23.11 -7.13
C LYS A 181 -9.12 -24.49 -6.81
#